data_259399bea18e3162f13f9a34fc85dd6b
#
_entry.id   259399bea18e3162f13f9a34fc85dd6b
#
_cell.length_a   1.000
_cell.length_b   1.000
_cell.length_c   1.000
_cell.angle_alpha   90.00
_cell.angle_beta   90.00
_cell.angle_gamma   90.00
#
_symmetry.space_group_name_H-M   'P 1'
#
loop_
_entity.id
_entity.type
_entity.pdbx_description
1 polymer ?
#
loop_
_entity_poly.entity_id
_entity_poly.type
_entity_poly.pdbx_seq_one_letter_code
_entity_poly.pdbx_strand_id
1 'polypeptide(L)' 'MDIRLSPSLLAWLRSFDAAARHGSFTKAAAELCITQGAVSQQVKQLEDWLHRPLFLRTP' A
#
# COMPACT_ATOMS: atom_id res chain seq x y z
N MET A 1 4.83 -12.47 -18.45
CA MET A 1 3.83 -11.95 -17.50
C MET A 1 3.43 -10.56 -17.90
N ASP A 2 2.18 -10.41 -18.24
CA ASP A 2 1.67 -9.11 -18.63
C ASP A 2 1.41 -8.27 -17.41
N ILE A 3 2.29 -7.31 -17.17
CA ILE A 3 2.08 -6.38 -16.08
C ILE A 3 1.34 -5.18 -16.63
N ARG A 4 0.04 -5.19 -16.44
CA ARG A 4 -0.78 -4.04 -16.80
C ARG A 4 -0.92 -3.17 -15.57
N LEU A 5 -0.50 -1.91 -15.70
CA LEU A 5 -0.71 -0.94 -14.64
C LEU A 5 -2.16 -0.52 -14.66
N SER A 6 -2.98 -1.23 -13.92
CA SER A 6 -4.37 -0.85 -13.71
C SER A 6 -4.42 0.32 -12.73
N PRO A 7 -5.51 1.12 -12.71
CA PRO A 7 -5.66 2.16 -11.69
C PRO A 7 -5.58 1.60 -10.27
N SER A 8 -6.09 0.38 -10.05
CA SER A 8 -6.04 -0.23 -8.73
C SER A 8 -4.60 -0.53 -8.32
N LEU A 9 -3.82 -1.13 -9.22
CA LEU A 9 -2.42 -1.44 -8.92
C LEU A 9 -1.64 -0.16 -8.63
N LEU A 10 -1.89 0.88 -9.42
CA LEU A 10 -1.21 2.16 -9.21
C LEU A 10 -1.54 2.74 -7.83
N ALA A 11 -2.80 2.67 -7.40
CA ALA A 11 -3.19 3.12 -6.08
C ALA A 11 -2.49 2.32 -4.98
N TRP A 12 -2.41 1.00 -5.14
CA TRP A 12 -1.73 0.15 -4.16
C TRP A 12 -0.25 0.50 -4.05
N LEU A 13 0.40 0.75 -5.18
CA LEU A 13 1.82 1.12 -5.21
C LEU A 13 2.06 2.48 -4.55
N ARG A 14 1.16 3.42 -4.76
CA ARG A 14 1.27 4.75 -4.14
C ARG A 14 1.12 4.65 -2.63
N SER A 15 0.19 3.84 -2.15
CA SER A 15 0.00 3.63 -0.71
C SER A 15 1.22 2.95 -0.11
N PHE A 16 1.76 1.94 -0.77
CA PHE A 16 2.97 1.28 -0.30
C PHE A 16 4.15 2.24 -0.25
N ASP A 17 4.35 3.03 -1.32
CA ASP A 17 5.46 3.97 -1.37
C ASP A 17 5.36 5.00 -0.25
N ALA A 18 4.18 5.57 -0.04
CA ALA A 18 4.00 6.56 1.02
C ALA A 18 4.22 5.95 2.40
N ALA A 19 3.69 4.74 2.63
CA ALA A 19 3.85 4.07 3.91
C ALA A 19 5.32 3.74 4.19
N ALA A 20 6.05 3.32 3.17
CA ALA A 20 7.47 3.00 3.32
C ALA A 20 8.30 4.24 3.59
N ARG A 21 8.03 5.33 2.87
CA ARG A 21 8.79 6.57 3.07
C ARG A 21 8.56 7.18 4.45
N HIS A 22 7.32 7.15 4.91
CA HIS A 22 6.98 7.72 6.22
C HIS A 22 7.25 6.78 7.39
N GLY A 23 7.32 5.48 7.13
CA GLY A 23 7.38 4.49 8.20
C GLY A 23 6.11 4.50 9.05
N SER A 24 4.98 4.93 8.47
CA SER A 24 3.74 5.11 9.20
C SER A 24 2.56 5.12 8.24
N PHE A 25 1.57 4.30 8.52
CA PHE A 25 0.33 4.29 7.74
C PHE A 25 -0.48 5.56 7.97
N THR A 26 -0.44 6.09 9.18
CA THR A 26 -1.15 7.33 9.50
C THR A 26 -0.61 8.50 8.68
N LYS A 27 0.70 8.63 8.62
CA LYS A 27 1.33 9.72 7.86
C LYS A 27 1.12 9.52 6.36
N ALA A 28 1.18 8.27 5.88
CA ALA A 28 0.91 7.97 4.49
C ALA A 28 -0.51 8.38 4.11
N ALA A 29 -1.48 8.07 4.98
CA ALA A 29 -2.87 8.45 4.74
C ALA A 29 -3.03 9.96 4.64
N ALA A 30 -2.34 10.71 5.49
CA ALA A 30 -2.38 12.15 5.44
C ALA A 30 -1.82 12.68 4.12
N GLU A 31 -0.70 12.12 3.65
CA GLU A 31 -0.11 12.53 2.37
C GLU A 31 -1.07 12.26 1.21
N LEU A 32 -1.73 11.11 1.23
CA LEU A 32 -2.60 10.69 0.13
C LEU A 32 -4.03 11.18 0.27
N CYS A 33 -4.35 11.87 1.37
CA CYS A 33 -5.69 12.38 1.64
C CYS A 33 -6.74 11.28 1.68
N ILE A 34 -6.38 10.14 2.29
CA ILE A 34 -7.28 9.02 2.48
C ILE A 34 -7.18 8.55 3.93
N THR A 35 -8.00 7.58 4.32
CA THR A 35 -7.98 7.06 5.68
C THR A 35 -6.82 6.09 5.88
N GLN A 36 -6.40 5.92 7.13
CA GLN A 36 -5.38 4.94 7.47
C GLN A 36 -5.84 3.53 7.10
N GLY A 37 -7.12 3.23 7.31
CA GLY A 37 -7.67 1.94 6.92
C GLY A 37 -7.57 1.69 5.42
N ALA A 38 -7.77 2.73 4.61
CA ALA A 38 -7.65 2.62 3.17
C ALA A 38 -6.19 2.32 2.77
N VAL A 39 -5.22 2.99 3.39
CA VAL A 39 -3.80 2.70 3.12
C VAL A 39 -3.50 1.25 3.48
N SER A 40 -3.91 0.82 4.66
CA SER A 40 -3.66 -0.53 5.13
C SER A 40 -4.26 -1.58 4.18
N GLN A 41 -5.49 -1.34 3.73
CA GLN A 41 -6.16 -2.26 2.81
C GLN A 41 -5.45 -2.31 1.46
N GLN A 42 -5.04 -1.17 0.94
CA GLN A 42 -4.36 -1.11 -0.36
C GLN A 42 -3.01 -1.79 -0.31
N VAL A 43 -2.26 -1.60 0.77
CA VAL A 43 -0.99 -2.30 0.96
C VAL A 43 -1.22 -3.81 1.05
N LYS A 44 -2.26 -4.22 1.76
CA LYS A 44 -2.59 -5.64 1.85
C LYS A 44 -2.94 -6.23 0.49
N GLN A 45 -3.69 -5.49 -0.33
CA GLN A 45 -4.03 -5.97 -1.67
C GLN A 45 -2.79 -6.11 -2.54
N LEU A 46 -1.84 -5.20 -2.41
CA LEU A 46 -0.57 -5.32 -3.12
C LEU A 46 0.20 -6.55 -2.65
N GLU A 47 0.23 -6.80 -1.34
CA GLU A 47 0.88 -7.98 -0.80
C GLU A 47 0.23 -9.26 -1.32
N ASP A 48 -1.10 -9.30 -1.37
CA ASP A 48 -1.83 -10.44 -1.90
C ASP A 48 -1.52 -10.65 -3.39
N TRP A 49 -1.43 -9.56 -4.15
CA TRP A 49 -1.11 -9.63 -5.56
C TRP A 49 0.30 -10.17 -5.80
N LEU A 50 1.25 -9.80 -4.93
CA LEU A 50 2.64 -10.26 -5.01
C LEU A 50 2.84 -11.62 -4.35
N HIS A 51 1.87 -12.10 -3.59
CA HIS A 51 1.94 -13.35 -2.82
C HIS A 51 3.06 -13.33 -1.80
N ARG A 52 3.36 -12.15 -1.21
CA ARG A 52 4.35 -12.04 -0.15
C ARG A 52 4.12 -10.76 0.65
N PRO A 53 4.48 -10.78 1.94
CA PRO A 53 4.38 -9.58 2.75
C PRO A 53 5.47 -8.57 2.37
N LEU A 54 5.12 -7.29 2.41
CA LEU A 54 6.05 -6.21 2.12
C LEU A 54 6.52 -5.53 3.40
N PHE A 55 5.72 -5.62 4.46
CA PHE A 55 6.07 -5.06 5.76
C PHE A 55 6.04 -6.15 6.81
N LEU A 56 7.00 -6.10 7.75
CA LEU A 56 6.96 -6.96 8.91
C LEU A 56 5.90 -6.41 9.86
N ARG A 57 4.84 -7.17 10.01
CA ARG A 57 3.78 -6.83 10.96
C ARG A 57 3.84 -7.81 12.10
N THR A 58 4.28 -7.34 13.25
CA THR A 58 4.18 -8.15 14.45
C THR A 58 2.77 -8.02 15.00
N PRO A 59 2.15 -9.14 15.32
CA PRO A 59 0.81 -9.10 15.91
C PRO A 59 0.81 -8.40 17.25
#